data_b78f1be47a906390f7b0c0a52cb88491
#
_entry.id   b78f1be47a906390f7b0c0a52cb88491
#
_cell.length_a   1.000
_cell.length_b   1.000
_cell.length_c   1.000
_cell.angle_alpha   90.00
_cell.angle_beta   90.00
_cell.angle_gamma   90.00
#
_symmetry.space_group_name_H-M   'P 1'
#
loop_
_entity.id
_entity.type
_entity.pdbx_description
1 polymer ?
#
loop_
_entity_poly.entity_id
_entity_poly.type
_entity_poly.pdbx_seq_one_letter_code
_entity_poly.pdbx_strand_id
1 'polypeptide(L)'
;MNALVELLKLYPEVTAVFAMADIIAIGAIRACNDLNKKIPEDISIVGFDGIKQCEYCVPRLTTISQNNHEFARRGVKDLIDRIENSEKTSVSDIVPFALIQRASVRKI
;
A
#
# COMPACT_ATOMS: atom_id res chain seq x y z
N MET A 1 -13.68 1.66 3.25
CA MET A 1 -14.75 0.65 3.16
C MET A 1 -15.89 1.14 2.27
N ASN A 2 -16.60 2.18 2.62
CA ASN A 2 -17.75 2.69 1.84
C ASN A 2 -17.39 3.05 0.37
N ALA A 3 -16.24 3.67 0.13
CA ALA A 3 -15.81 4.05 -1.23
C ALA A 3 -15.71 2.86 -2.20
N LEU A 4 -15.22 1.70 -1.78
CA LEU A 4 -15.20 0.51 -2.64
C LEU A 4 -16.60 -0.01 -2.93
N VAL A 5 -17.48 -0.01 -1.93
CA VAL A 5 -18.88 -0.43 -2.10
C VAL A 5 -19.60 0.44 -3.14
N GLU A 6 -19.39 1.75 -3.07
CA GLU A 6 -19.96 2.71 -4.04
C GLU A 6 -19.33 2.53 -5.42
N LEU A 7 -18.02 2.35 -5.49
CA LEU A 7 -17.30 2.10 -6.75
C LEU A 7 -17.85 0.85 -7.45
N LEU A 8 -18.04 -0.26 -6.74
CA LEU A 8 -18.54 -1.51 -7.32
C LEU A 8 -20.04 -1.47 -7.69
N LYS A 9 -20.80 -0.55 -7.08
CA LYS A 9 -22.18 -0.29 -7.53
C LYS A 9 -22.22 0.46 -8.86
N LEU A 10 -21.30 1.41 -9.04
CA LEU A 10 -21.22 2.21 -10.27
C LEU A 10 -20.50 1.48 -11.40
N TYR A 11 -19.52 0.64 -11.07
CA TYR A 11 -18.64 -0.06 -12.01
C TYR A 11 -18.51 -1.53 -11.60
N PRO A 12 -19.55 -2.35 -11.81
CA PRO A 12 -19.56 -3.76 -11.40
C PRO A 12 -18.53 -4.63 -12.12
N GLU A 13 -18.00 -4.16 -13.26
CA GLU A 13 -16.97 -4.82 -14.08
C GLU A 13 -15.54 -4.69 -13.53
N VAL A 14 -15.32 -3.91 -12.47
CA VAL A 14 -14.00 -3.72 -11.89
C VAL A 14 -13.49 -5.03 -11.31
N THR A 15 -12.31 -5.47 -11.77
CA THR A 15 -11.63 -6.71 -11.34
C THR A 15 -10.31 -6.48 -10.62
N ALA A 16 -9.84 -5.24 -10.53
CA ALA A 16 -8.62 -4.89 -9.81
C ALA A 16 -8.73 -3.51 -9.16
N VAL A 17 -8.14 -3.39 -7.98
CA VAL A 17 -8.08 -2.14 -7.21
C VAL A 17 -6.67 -1.91 -6.69
N PHE A 18 -6.13 -0.72 -6.98
CA PHE A 18 -4.94 -0.19 -6.33
C PHE A 18 -5.35 0.80 -5.24
N ALA A 19 -5.01 0.51 -4.01
CA ALA A 19 -5.27 1.39 -2.88
C ALA A 19 -4.02 2.20 -2.53
N MET A 20 -4.17 3.51 -2.35
CA MET A 20 -3.08 4.46 -2.07
C MET A 20 -2.38 4.25 -0.72
N ALA A 21 -2.94 3.41 0.15
CA ALA A 21 -2.35 3.01 1.43
C ALA A 21 -2.83 1.60 1.82
N ASP A 22 -2.00 0.85 2.52
CA ASP A 22 -2.33 -0.51 2.96
C ASP A 22 -3.55 -0.55 3.88
N ILE A 23 -3.73 0.44 4.73
CA ILE A 23 -4.90 0.51 5.61
C ILE A 23 -6.21 0.67 4.82
N ILE A 24 -6.16 1.35 3.69
CA ILE A 24 -7.30 1.49 2.76
C ILE A 24 -7.55 0.14 2.07
N ALA A 25 -6.48 -0.54 1.61
CA ALA A 25 -6.56 -1.86 1.00
C ALA A 25 -7.16 -2.91 1.96
N ILE A 26 -6.77 -2.89 3.24
CA ILE A 26 -7.34 -3.77 4.28
C ILE A 26 -8.84 -3.49 4.45
N GLY A 27 -9.24 -2.21 4.46
CA GLY A 27 -10.65 -1.83 4.45
C GLY A 27 -11.40 -2.29 3.19
N ALA A 28 -10.72 -2.32 2.03
CA ALA A 28 -11.28 -2.84 0.79
C ALA A 28 -11.46 -4.36 0.83
N ILE A 29 -10.49 -5.11 1.37
CA ILE A 29 -10.62 -6.57 1.61
C ILE A 29 -11.86 -6.86 2.46
N ARG A 30 -12.06 -6.11 3.53
CA ARG A 30 -13.26 -6.26 4.38
C ARG A 30 -14.54 -5.98 3.61
N ALA A 31 -14.59 -4.91 2.80
CA ALA A 31 -15.76 -4.58 1.99
C ALA A 31 -16.08 -5.69 0.96
N CYS A 32 -15.06 -6.28 0.33
CA CYS A 32 -15.25 -7.43 -0.57
C CYS A 32 -15.85 -8.63 0.16
N ASN A 33 -15.35 -8.94 1.36
CA ASN A 33 -15.90 -10.03 2.17
C ASN A 33 -17.38 -9.78 2.53
N ASP A 34 -17.75 -8.56 2.91
CA ASP A 34 -19.14 -8.18 3.22
C ASP A 34 -20.06 -8.25 1.98
N LEU A 35 -19.49 -8.09 0.77
CA LEU A 35 -20.19 -8.23 -0.51
C LEU A 35 -20.12 -9.66 -1.11
N ASN A 36 -19.56 -10.64 -0.38
CA ASN A 36 -19.30 -11.99 -0.86
C ASN A 36 -18.46 -12.04 -2.16
N LYS A 37 -17.60 -11.05 -2.38
CA LYS A 37 -16.61 -11.03 -3.46
C LYS A 37 -15.34 -11.74 -3.02
N LYS A 38 -14.85 -12.68 -3.84
CA LYS A 38 -13.63 -13.44 -3.58
C LYS A 38 -12.39 -12.67 -4.01
N ILE A 39 -11.36 -12.66 -3.17
CA ILE A 39 -10.05 -12.08 -3.45
C ILE A 39 -9.04 -13.24 -3.47
N PRO A 40 -8.28 -13.41 -4.55
CA PRO A 40 -8.15 -12.55 -5.74
C PRO A 40 -9.06 -12.92 -6.92
N GLU A 41 -9.98 -13.91 -6.80
CA GLU A 41 -10.71 -14.50 -7.92
C GLU A 41 -11.62 -13.50 -8.63
N ASP A 42 -12.42 -12.73 -7.89
CA ASP A 42 -13.31 -11.71 -8.44
C ASP A 42 -12.62 -10.36 -8.55
N ILE A 43 -11.83 -9.98 -7.53
CA ILE A 43 -11.14 -8.69 -7.46
C ILE A 43 -9.73 -8.87 -6.90
N SER A 44 -8.72 -8.45 -7.66
CA SER A 44 -7.34 -8.31 -7.16
C SER A 44 -7.17 -6.98 -6.43
N ILE A 45 -6.45 -6.99 -5.29
CA ILE A 45 -6.19 -5.77 -4.50
C ILE A 45 -4.70 -5.63 -4.24
N VAL A 46 -4.18 -4.42 -4.52
CA VAL A 46 -2.80 -4.02 -4.21
C VAL A 46 -2.83 -2.81 -3.29
N GLY A 47 -2.00 -2.84 -2.26
CA GLY A 47 -1.79 -1.73 -1.33
C GLY A 47 -0.49 -0.96 -1.59
N PHE A 48 -0.22 -0.02 -0.70
CA PHE A 48 0.97 0.82 -0.71
C PHE A 48 1.35 1.14 0.73
N ASP A 49 2.61 1.11 1.08
CA ASP A 49 3.36 1.39 2.31
C ASP A 49 4.17 0.20 2.82
N GLY A 50 3.69 -1.04 2.69
CA GLY A 50 4.38 -2.24 3.20
C GLY A 50 4.24 -2.42 4.71
N ILE A 51 3.09 -2.06 5.30
CA ILE A 51 2.87 -2.20 6.74
C ILE A 51 2.76 -3.68 7.16
N LYS A 52 3.10 -3.96 8.41
CA LYS A 52 3.12 -5.34 8.94
C LYS A 52 1.74 -6.00 8.92
N GLN A 53 0.68 -5.23 9.07
CA GLN A 53 -0.71 -5.70 9.05
C GLN A 53 -1.09 -6.42 7.74
N CYS A 54 -0.40 -6.15 6.64
CA CYS A 54 -0.59 -6.85 5.36
C CYS A 54 -0.37 -8.37 5.45
N GLU A 55 0.38 -8.82 6.44
CA GLU A 55 0.67 -10.25 6.68
C GLU A 55 -0.45 -10.97 7.42
N TYR A 56 -1.29 -10.22 8.13
CA TYR A 56 -2.32 -10.76 9.03
C TYR A 56 -3.74 -10.70 8.44
N CYS A 57 -3.95 -9.97 7.35
CA CYS A 57 -5.24 -9.97 6.66
C CYS A 57 -5.45 -11.25 5.83
N VAL A 58 -6.70 -11.55 5.53
CA VAL A 58 -7.08 -12.71 4.72
C VAL A 58 -7.90 -12.22 3.52
N PRO A 59 -7.36 -12.43 2.29
CA PRO A 59 -6.03 -12.95 1.96
C PRO A 59 -4.90 -11.97 2.35
N ARG A 60 -3.65 -12.47 2.47
CA ARG A 60 -2.47 -11.62 2.73
C ARG A 60 -2.29 -10.61 1.60
N LEU A 61 -2.13 -9.32 1.95
CA LEU A 61 -2.13 -8.23 1.00
C LEU A 61 -0.79 -8.08 0.26
N THR A 62 -0.85 -8.08 -1.05
CA THR A 62 0.23 -7.63 -1.94
C THR A 62 0.36 -6.12 -1.84
N THR A 63 1.57 -5.60 -1.65
CA THR A 63 1.79 -4.18 -1.40
C THR A 63 3.14 -3.71 -1.93
N ILE A 64 3.25 -2.42 -2.19
CA ILE A 64 4.54 -1.76 -2.45
C ILE A 64 5.12 -1.30 -1.10
N SER A 65 6.25 -1.88 -0.71
CA SER A 65 6.99 -1.46 0.49
C SER A 65 7.94 -0.32 0.16
N GLN A 66 7.80 0.77 0.89
CA GLN A 66 8.65 1.97 0.75
C GLN A 66 9.94 1.90 1.58
N ASN A 67 10.22 0.79 2.27
CA ASN A 67 11.32 0.69 3.22
C ASN A 67 11.32 1.83 4.26
N ASN A 68 10.20 1.95 4.97
CA ASN A 68 9.92 3.07 5.88
C ASN A 68 11.00 3.31 6.93
N HIS A 69 11.71 2.24 7.38
CA HIS A 69 12.81 2.36 8.33
C HIS A 69 14.00 3.14 7.72
N GLU A 70 14.41 2.77 6.51
CA GLU A 70 15.52 3.44 5.82
C GLU A 70 15.13 4.86 5.40
N PHE A 71 13.89 5.07 4.97
CA PHE A 71 13.35 6.39 4.66
C PHE A 71 13.41 7.32 5.88
N ALA A 72 12.90 6.87 7.03
CA ALA A 72 12.94 7.64 8.26
C ALA A 72 14.38 7.92 8.72
N ARG A 73 15.26 6.90 8.69
CA ARG A 73 16.67 7.03 9.07
C ARG A 73 17.40 8.09 8.23
N ARG A 74 17.22 8.05 6.90
CA ARG A 74 17.83 9.04 5.98
C ARG A 74 17.27 10.43 6.20
N GLY A 75 15.95 10.56 6.35
CA GLY A 75 15.31 11.84 6.57
C GLY A 75 15.77 12.53 7.86
N VAL A 76 15.84 11.77 8.97
CA VAL A 76 16.35 12.29 10.25
C VAL A 76 17.80 12.70 10.14
N LYS A 77 18.65 11.85 9.51
CA LYS A 77 20.05 12.18 9.30
C LYS A 77 20.23 13.47 8.49
N ASP A 78 19.51 13.62 7.38
CA ASP A 78 19.59 14.82 6.54
C ASP A 78 19.14 16.07 7.30
N LEU A 79 18.09 15.95 8.13
CA LEU A 79 17.62 17.04 8.97
C LEU A 79 18.68 17.48 9.99
N ILE A 80 19.30 16.54 10.69
CA ILE A 80 20.37 16.83 11.66
C ILE A 80 21.55 17.50 10.95
N ASP A 81 22.00 16.91 9.82
CA ASP A 81 23.11 17.48 9.04
C ASP A 81 22.84 18.94 8.61
N ARG A 82 21.60 19.29 8.29
CA ARG A 82 21.21 20.68 7.92
C ARG A 82 21.16 21.63 9.11
N ILE A 83 20.76 21.12 10.29
CA ILE A 83 20.76 21.93 11.52
C ILE A 83 22.21 22.28 11.92
N GLU A 84 23.11 21.29 11.80
CA GLU A 84 24.52 21.45 12.16
C GLU A 84 25.33 22.22 11.10
N ASN A 85 24.93 22.13 9.83
CA ASN A 85 25.60 22.78 8.70
C ASN A 85 24.59 23.48 7.79
N SER A 86 24.33 24.75 8.09
CA SER A 86 23.33 25.57 7.41
C SER A 86 23.61 25.87 5.91
N GLU A 87 24.84 25.65 5.46
CA GLU A 87 25.22 25.83 4.06
C GLU A 87 24.89 24.59 3.18
N LYS A 88 24.49 23.47 3.79
CA LYS A 88 24.16 22.26 3.05
C LYS A 88 22.90 22.43 2.21
N THR A 89 23.06 22.38 0.89
CA THR A 89 21.92 22.38 -0.05
C THR A 89 21.10 21.10 0.05
N SER A 90 19.79 21.19 -0.22
CA SER A 90 18.92 20.02 -0.23
C SER A 90 19.31 19.09 -1.38
N VAL A 91 19.57 17.84 -1.05
CA VAL A 91 19.75 16.75 -2.02
C VAL A 91 18.48 15.93 -2.04
N SER A 92 17.92 15.74 -3.25
CA SER A 92 16.83 14.78 -3.44
C SER A 92 17.43 13.37 -3.45
N ASP A 93 17.03 12.52 -2.51
CA ASP A 93 17.47 11.12 -2.44
C ASP A 93 16.25 10.19 -2.63
N ILE A 94 16.44 9.11 -3.36
CA ILE A 94 15.41 8.11 -3.61
C ILE A 94 15.72 6.88 -2.79
N VAL A 95 14.81 6.53 -1.89
CA VAL A 95 14.90 5.28 -1.14
C VAL A 95 14.34 4.14 -2.00
N PRO A 96 15.07 3.03 -2.18
CA PRO A 96 14.56 1.88 -2.91
C PRO A 96 13.26 1.34 -2.34
N PHE A 97 12.32 1.03 -3.21
CA PHE A 97 11.05 0.38 -2.89
C PHE A 97 11.00 -1.04 -3.45
N ALA A 98 10.07 -1.86 -2.97
CA ALA A 98 9.90 -3.22 -3.46
C ALA A 98 8.42 -3.61 -3.53
N LEU A 99 8.03 -4.36 -4.56
CA LEU A 99 6.74 -5.03 -4.60
C LEU A 99 6.82 -6.32 -3.77
N ILE A 100 6.03 -6.38 -2.71
CA ILE A 100 5.90 -7.58 -1.88
C ILE A 100 4.65 -8.32 -2.35
N GLN A 101 4.85 -9.31 -3.21
CA GLN A 101 3.77 -10.12 -3.74
C GLN A 101 3.28 -11.12 -2.69
N ARG A 102 1.96 -11.19 -2.49
CA ARG A 102 1.28 -12.11 -1.58
C ARG A 102 0.05 -12.73 -2.27
N ALA A 103 -1.06 -12.92 -1.53
CA ALA A 103 -2.21 -13.68 -1.98
C ALA A 103 -3.39 -12.85 -2.53
N SER A 104 -3.31 -11.51 -2.49
CA SER A 104 -4.43 -10.64 -2.87
C SER A 104 -4.49 -10.29 -4.36
N VAL A 105 -3.59 -10.85 -5.16
CA VAL A 105 -3.52 -10.63 -6.62
C VAL A 105 -3.40 -11.95 -7.33
N ARG A 106 -4.16 -12.15 -8.41
CA ARG A 106 -4.02 -13.29 -9.31
C ARG A 106 -3.29 -12.90 -10.59
N LYS A 107 -2.66 -13.88 -11.21
CA LYS A 107 -2.17 -13.76 -12.59
C LYS A 107 -3.38 -13.83 -13.54
N ILE A 108 -3.38 -13.00 -14.56
CA ILE A 108 -4.35 -13.01 -15.66
C ILE A 108 -3.88 -14.01 -16.70
#